data_b79eb4695c227d62ff0972e2a5c211ae
#
_entry.id   b79eb4695c227d62ff0972e2a5c211ae
#
_cell.length_a   1.000
_cell.length_b   1.000
_cell.length_c   1.000
_cell.angle_alpha   90.00
_cell.angle_beta   90.00
_cell.angle_gamma   90.00
#
_symmetry.space_group_name_H-M   'P 1'
#
loop_
_entity.id
_entity.type
_entity.pdbx_description
1 polymer ?
#
loop_
_entity_poly.entity_id
_entity_poly.type
_entity_poly.pdbx_seq_one_letter_code
_entity_poly.pdbx_strand_id
1 'polypeptide(L)'
;MGNTYYDKLLRCTEQVRERIGGFEPRLALTLGSGLGPIAETMDVRVRVPYGEIEGMPVSTVPGHQGQFLFGYIAGVPVVCMQGRLHYYEGWDVHDVVLPARIMGLLGAKTLFLTNAAGGLDPAMETPSLMVISDHIMLHFPNPLVGPNIDELGTRFPDMSAVYDPAIRALLKKKGEEMGLPMSEGIYVQVTGPSFETPAEVRFLGSIGGGAVGMSTACEAVAARHMGMRVCGISCITNKGAGIAQHALTHQEVVEAGNLIGERFSALVTAVLPEIDAL
;
A
#
# COMPACT_ATOMS: atom_id res chain seq x y z
N MET A 1 24.87 -21.63 1.99
CA MET A 1 23.82 -21.70 0.94
C MET A 1 23.18 -20.34 0.90
N GLY A 2 23.25 -19.65 -0.25
CA GLY A 2 22.65 -18.33 -0.40
C GLY A 2 21.14 -18.37 -0.13
N ASN A 3 20.56 -17.28 0.37
CA ASN A 3 19.13 -17.16 0.54
C ASN A 3 18.50 -16.94 -0.83
N THR A 4 17.86 -17.96 -1.39
CA THR A 4 17.28 -17.94 -2.75
C THR A 4 16.30 -16.79 -2.96
N TYR A 5 15.60 -16.35 -1.90
CA TYR A 5 14.71 -15.17 -1.97
C TYR A 5 15.51 -13.86 -2.06
N TYR A 6 16.56 -13.70 -1.27
CA TYR A 6 17.40 -12.50 -1.32
C TYR A 6 18.13 -12.37 -2.67
N ASP A 7 18.63 -13.48 -3.21
CA ASP A 7 19.23 -13.50 -4.55
C ASP A 7 18.22 -13.12 -5.64
N LYS A 8 16.95 -13.58 -5.52
CA LYS A 8 15.85 -13.17 -6.40
C LYS A 8 15.58 -11.66 -6.29
N LEU A 9 15.47 -11.14 -5.06
CA LEU A 9 15.25 -9.71 -4.79
C LEU A 9 16.36 -8.85 -5.42
N LEU A 10 17.62 -9.22 -5.23
CA LEU A 10 18.75 -8.49 -5.80
C LEU A 10 18.74 -8.51 -7.33
N ARG A 11 18.50 -9.68 -7.95
CA ARG A 11 18.41 -9.77 -9.42
C ARG A 11 17.28 -8.92 -9.97
N CYS A 12 16.08 -8.97 -9.38
CA CYS A 12 14.97 -8.11 -9.80
C CYS A 12 15.31 -6.63 -9.64
N THR A 13 15.93 -6.25 -8.52
CA THR A 13 16.34 -4.86 -8.26
C THR A 13 17.35 -4.36 -9.28
N GLU A 14 18.36 -5.18 -9.63
CA GLU A 14 19.38 -4.79 -10.60
C GLU A 14 18.80 -4.60 -12.01
N GLN A 15 17.92 -5.50 -12.44
CA GLN A 15 17.22 -5.36 -13.72
C GLN A 15 16.39 -4.06 -13.79
N VAL A 16 15.77 -3.65 -12.67
CA VAL A 16 15.08 -2.35 -12.60
C VAL A 16 16.08 -1.21 -12.65
N ARG A 17 17.19 -1.28 -11.88
CA ARG A 17 18.22 -0.26 -11.82
C ARG A 17 18.85 0.03 -13.19
N GLU A 18 19.13 -1.01 -13.98
CA GLU A 18 19.63 -0.87 -15.34
C GLU A 18 18.66 -0.07 -16.24
N ARG A 19 17.35 -0.29 -16.10
CA ARG A 19 16.33 0.37 -16.95
C ARG A 19 16.07 1.82 -16.57
N ILE A 20 16.28 2.18 -15.31
CA ILE A 20 15.95 3.55 -14.82
C ILE A 20 17.09 4.55 -15.02
N GLY A 21 18.26 4.13 -15.54
CA GLY A 21 19.32 5.03 -15.97
C GLY A 21 19.86 5.95 -14.88
N GLY A 22 19.97 5.46 -13.63
CA GLY A 22 20.46 6.24 -12.49
C GLY A 22 19.40 7.13 -11.83
N PHE A 23 18.11 6.95 -12.13
CA PHE A 23 17.04 7.62 -11.40
C PHE A 23 17.00 7.15 -9.93
N GLU A 24 17.04 8.08 -8.99
CA GLU A 24 17.03 7.80 -7.55
C GLU A 24 15.70 8.27 -6.93
N PRO A 25 14.74 7.35 -6.68
CA PRO A 25 13.50 7.70 -6.02
C PRO A 25 13.74 7.98 -4.54
N ARG A 26 13.13 9.04 -3.99
CA ARG A 26 13.12 9.33 -2.55
C ARG A 26 11.87 8.80 -1.86
N LEU A 27 10.76 8.75 -2.60
CA LEU A 27 9.47 8.24 -2.14
C LEU A 27 9.03 7.05 -2.98
N ALA A 28 8.48 6.04 -2.31
CA ALA A 28 7.76 4.94 -2.92
C ALA A 28 6.25 5.13 -2.68
N LEU A 29 5.46 4.95 -3.72
CA LEU A 29 3.99 5.05 -3.67
C LEU A 29 3.38 3.75 -4.19
N THR A 30 2.49 3.12 -3.42
CA THR A 30 1.72 1.97 -3.86
C THR A 30 0.26 2.36 -4.11
N LEU A 31 -0.21 2.18 -5.34
CA LEU A 31 -1.59 2.48 -5.71
C LEU A 31 -2.50 1.28 -5.52
N GLY A 32 -3.57 1.49 -4.75
CA GLY A 32 -4.66 0.54 -4.58
C GLY A 32 -5.68 0.57 -5.71
N SER A 33 -6.64 -0.36 -5.68
CA SER A 33 -7.75 -0.45 -6.64
C SER A 33 -8.56 0.84 -6.68
N GLY A 34 -8.88 1.33 -7.88
CA GLY A 34 -9.63 2.58 -8.09
C GLY A 34 -8.83 3.88 -7.86
N LEU A 35 -7.54 3.80 -7.48
CA LEU A 35 -6.70 4.97 -7.20
C LEU A 35 -5.70 5.28 -8.33
N GLY A 36 -5.96 4.76 -9.53
CA GLY A 36 -5.19 5.00 -10.75
C GLY A 36 -4.95 6.47 -11.10
N PRO A 37 -5.91 7.40 -10.89
CA PRO A 37 -5.74 8.83 -11.23
C PRO A 37 -4.50 9.48 -10.62
N ILE A 38 -3.98 8.98 -9.49
CA ILE A 38 -2.72 9.48 -8.90
C ILE A 38 -1.55 9.30 -9.88
N ALA A 39 -1.49 8.18 -10.61
CA ALA A 39 -0.44 7.96 -11.60
C ALA A 39 -0.49 8.95 -12.78
N GLU A 40 -1.66 9.55 -13.06
CA GLU A 40 -1.84 10.54 -14.11
C GLU A 40 -1.23 11.91 -13.76
N THR A 41 -1.05 12.19 -12.46
CA THR A 41 -0.37 13.42 -11.98
C THR A 41 1.14 13.35 -12.07
N MET A 42 1.68 12.17 -12.38
CA MET A 42 3.11 11.91 -12.39
C MET A 42 3.75 12.32 -13.72
N ASP A 43 4.81 13.12 -13.68
CA ASP A 43 5.71 13.32 -14.83
C ASP A 43 6.59 12.08 -14.98
N VAL A 44 6.06 11.07 -15.70
CA VAL A 44 6.68 9.75 -15.83
C VAL A 44 7.89 9.82 -16.77
N ARG A 45 9.06 9.39 -16.28
CA ARG A 45 10.32 9.31 -17.04
C ARG A 45 10.57 7.91 -17.57
N VAL A 46 10.30 6.88 -16.72
CA VAL A 46 10.53 5.49 -17.09
C VAL A 46 9.36 4.62 -16.64
N ARG A 47 8.99 3.64 -17.44
CA ARG A 47 8.04 2.59 -17.14
C ARG A 47 8.76 1.25 -17.15
N VAL A 48 8.56 0.43 -16.13
CA VAL A 48 9.16 -0.91 -16.06
C VAL A 48 8.05 -1.93 -15.75
N PRO A 49 7.50 -2.59 -16.79
CA PRO A 49 6.52 -3.65 -16.62
C PRO A 49 7.07 -4.83 -15.81
N TYR A 50 6.29 -5.40 -14.90
CA TYR A 50 6.73 -6.54 -14.09
C TYR A 50 7.08 -7.76 -14.94
N GLY A 51 6.34 -8.00 -16.03
CA GLY A 51 6.59 -9.10 -16.95
C GLY A 51 7.93 -9.02 -17.71
N GLU A 52 8.60 -7.87 -17.68
CA GLU A 52 9.92 -7.68 -18.28
C GLU A 52 11.06 -7.88 -17.26
N ILE A 53 10.75 -8.12 -15.99
CA ILE A 53 11.72 -8.37 -14.92
C ILE A 53 11.72 -9.87 -14.64
N GLU A 54 12.81 -10.55 -14.99
CA GLU A 54 12.91 -12.00 -14.76
C GLU A 54 12.80 -12.34 -13.28
N GLY A 55 11.85 -13.21 -12.95
CA GLY A 55 11.55 -13.63 -11.57
C GLY A 55 10.56 -12.75 -10.82
N MET A 56 10.11 -11.63 -11.40
CA MET A 56 9.10 -10.77 -10.80
C MET A 56 7.70 -11.39 -10.98
N PRO A 57 6.88 -11.48 -9.91
CA PRO A 57 5.48 -11.87 -10.04
C PRO A 57 4.70 -10.83 -10.85
N VAL A 58 3.67 -11.28 -11.57
CA VAL A 58 2.80 -10.41 -12.36
C VAL A 58 1.41 -10.42 -11.75
N SER A 59 0.81 -9.24 -11.57
CA SER A 59 -0.57 -9.14 -11.08
C SER A 59 -1.56 -9.71 -12.09
N THR A 60 -2.53 -10.47 -11.60
CA THR A 60 -3.62 -11.06 -12.39
C THR A 60 -4.95 -10.32 -12.17
N VAL A 61 -4.97 -9.31 -11.31
CA VAL A 61 -6.18 -8.56 -10.95
C VAL A 61 -6.56 -7.60 -12.07
N PRO A 62 -7.80 -7.64 -12.58
CA PRO A 62 -8.28 -6.67 -13.57
C PRO A 62 -8.09 -5.23 -13.10
N GLY A 63 -7.57 -4.37 -13.98
CA GLY A 63 -7.28 -2.95 -13.67
C GLY A 63 -5.90 -2.70 -13.05
N HIS A 64 -5.15 -3.71 -12.67
CA HIS A 64 -3.76 -3.59 -12.24
C HIS A 64 -2.84 -3.66 -13.46
N GLN A 65 -2.10 -2.57 -13.73
CA GLN A 65 -1.18 -2.51 -14.89
C GLN A 65 0.04 -3.41 -14.71
N GLY A 66 0.47 -3.68 -13.46
CA GLY A 66 1.62 -4.53 -13.16
C GLY A 66 2.93 -3.91 -13.62
N GLN A 67 3.23 -2.68 -13.19
CA GLN A 67 4.44 -1.96 -13.56
C GLN A 67 4.93 -1.01 -12.46
N PHE A 68 6.22 -0.70 -12.51
CA PHE A 68 6.77 0.46 -11.82
C PHE A 68 6.78 1.67 -12.74
N LEU A 69 6.42 2.83 -12.20
CA LEU A 69 6.58 4.14 -12.82
C LEU A 69 7.64 4.93 -12.05
N PHE A 70 8.61 5.47 -12.75
CA PHE A 70 9.65 6.34 -12.19
C PHE A 70 9.48 7.73 -12.77
N GLY A 71 9.48 8.76 -11.92
CA GLY A 71 9.31 10.14 -12.35
C GLY A 71 9.05 11.08 -11.18
N TYR A 72 8.35 12.16 -11.43
CA TYR A 72 8.16 13.20 -10.43
C TYR A 72 6.67 13.48 -10.18
N ILE A 73 6.31 13.65 -8.90
CA ILE A 73 5.02 14.20 -8.47
C ILE A 73 5.33 15.46 -7.67
N ALA A 74 4.81 16.60 -8.10
CA ALA A 74 5.08 17.91 -7.48
C ALA A 74 6.59 18.18 -7.23
N GLY A 75 7.45 17.75 -8.15
CA GLY A 75 8.91 17.91 -8.07
C GLY A 75 9.64 16.88 -7.20
N VAL A 76 8.95 16.00 -6.51
CA VAL A 76 9.52 14.92 -5.71
C VAL A 76 9.81 13.71 -6.60
N PRO A 77 11.04 13.12 -6.57
CA PRO A 77 11.33 11.90 -7.31
C PRO A 77 10.67 10.70 -6.65
N VAL A 78 9.76 10.05 -7.38
CA VAL A 78 8.90 8.97 -6.89
C VAL A 78 9.09 7.73 -7.73
N VAL A 79 9.10 6.56 -7.09
CA VAL A 79 8.76 5.29 -7.71
C VAL A 79 7.33 4.92 -7.33
N CYS A 80 6.48 4.70 -8.32
CA CYS A 80 5.10 4.34 -8.13
C CYS A 80 4.85 2.89 -8.57
N MET A 81 4.32 2.07 -7.66
CA MET A 81 3.83 0.73 -7.94
C MET A 81 2.40 0.83 -8.47
N GLN A 82 2.23 0.75 -9.78
CA GLN A 82 0.93 0.76 -10.46
C GLN A 82 0.47 -0.67 -10.74
N GLY A 83 -0.25 -1.23 -9.80
CA GLY A 83 -0.69 -2.64 -9.80
C GLY A 83 0.00 -3.43 -8.70
N ARG A 84 -0.73 -3.63 -7.60
CA ARG A 84 -0.29 -4.39 -6.43
C ARG A 84 -0.42 -5.89 -6.68
N LEU A 85 0.46 -6.66 -6.07
CA LEU A 85 0.35 -8.10 -5.93
C LEU A 85 -0.46 -8.45 -4.67
N HIS A 86 -1.29 -9.48 -4.75
CA HIS A 86 -2.08 -9.92 -3.61
C HIS A 86 -1.83 -11.41 -3.30
N TYR A 87 -1.93 -11.72 -2.03
CA TYR A 87 -1.77 -13.09 -1.55
C TYR A 87 -2.82 -14.06 -2.14
N TYR A 88 -4.06 -13.58 -2.34
CA TYR A 88 -5.13 -14.38 -2.94
C TYR A 88 -4.91 -14.73 -4.42
N GLU A 89 -3.94 -14.11 -5.09
CA GLU A 89 -3.54 -14.50 -6.44
C GLU A 89 -2.70 -15.80 -6.45
N GLY A 90 -2.37 -16.35 -5.27
CA GLY A 90 -1.58 -17.57 -5.10
C GLY A 90 -0.08 -17.33 -4.94
N TRP A 91 0.34 -16.07 -4.83
CA TRP A 91 1.74 -15.72 -4.58
C TRP A 91 2.13 -15.99 -3.11
N ASP A 92 3.37 -16.44 -2.90
CA ASP A 92 3.95 -16.45 -1.56
C ASP A 92 4.02 -15.03 -0.98
N VAL A 93 3.92 -14.90 0.35
CA VAL A 93 3.92 -13.59 1.00
C VAL A 93 5.21 -12.79 0.73
N HIS A 94 6.35 -13.48 0.57
CA HIS A 94 7.62 -12.82 0.20
C HIS A 94 7.55 -12.22 -1.21
N ASP A 95 6.85 -12.88 -2.13
CA ASP A 95 6.62 -12.38 -3.48
C ASP A 95 5.62 -11.21 -3.50
N VAL A 96 4.62 -11.23 -2.64
CA VAL A 96 3.68 -10.12 -2.45
C VAL A 96 4.39 -8.84 -2.04
N VAL A 97 5.39 -8.93 -1.15
CA VAL A 97 6.14 -7.76 -0.65
C VAL A 97 7.42 -7.45 -1.47
N LEU A 98 7.75 -8.28 -2.47
CA LEU A 98 8.92 -8.10 -3.31
C LEU A 98 9.00 -6.69 -3.94
N PRO A 99 7.90 -6.14 -4.53
CA PRO A 99 7.93 -4.79 -5.10
C PRO A 99 8.29 -3.71 -4.08
N ALA A 100 7.72 -3.76 -2.87
CA ALA A 100 8.01 -2.79 -1.81
C ALA A 100 9.51 -2.84 -1.42
N ARG A 101 10.09 -4.04 -1.34
CA ARG A 101 11.52 -4.21 -1.06
C ARG A 101 12.40 -3.70 -2.20
N ILE A 102 12.02 -3.93 -3.46
CA ILE A 102 12.73 -3.38 -4.63
C ILE A 102 12.74 -1.85 -4.54
N MET A 103 11.59 -1.21 -4.29
CA MET A 103 11.51 0.25 -4.17
C MET A 103 12.44 0.80 -3.07
N GLY A 104 12.52 0.11 -1.91
CA GLY A 104 13.45 0.47 -0.84
C GLY A 104 14.92 0.32 -1.23
N LEU A 105 15.31 -0.77 -1.91
CA LEU A 105 16.67 -1.00 -2.40
C LEU A 105 17.09 -0.04 -3.53
N LEU A 106 16.13 0.53 -4.25
CA LEU A 106 16.38 1.58 -5.24
C LEU A 106 16.58 2.97 -4.62
N GLY A 107 16.40 3.11 -3.31
CA GLY A 107 16.72 4.34 -2.59
C GLY A 107 15.55 5.03 -1.90
N ALA A 108 14.31 4.61 -2.13
CA ALA A 108 13.14 5.20 -1.48
C ALA A 108 13.22 5.06 0.06
N LYS A 109 13.09 6.17 0.76
CA LYS A 109 13.17 6.22 2.23
C LYS A 109 11.80 6.17 2.91
N THR A 110 10.75 6.51 2.17
CA THR A 110 9.38 6.52 2.66
C THR A 110 8.50 5.69 1.72
N LEU A 111 7.67 4.80 2.29
CA LEU A 111 6.64 4.07 1.56
C LEU A 111 5.28 4.66 1.91
N PHE A 112 4.59 5.23 0.92
CA PHE A 112 3.21 5.68 1.01
C PHE A 112 2.28 4.63 0.42
N LEU A 113 1.50 4.01 1.26
CA LEU A 113 0.56 2.95 0.91
C LEU A 113 -0.85 3.51 0.72
N THR A 114 -1.49 3.13 -0.38
CA THR A 114 -2.91 3.42 -0.59
C THR A 114 -3.67 2.13 -0.87
N ASN A 115 -4.91 2.05 -0.44
CA ASN A 115 -5.77 0.89 -0.68
C ASN A 115 -7.25 1.28 -0.73
N ALA A 116 -8.07 0.40 -1.31
CA ALA A 116 -9.49 0.35 -1.09
C ALA A 116 -9.78 -0.61 0.09
N ALA A 117 -10.73 -0.26 0.95
CA ALA A 117 -11.06 -1.05 2.14
C ALA A 117 -12.55 -0.98 2.49
N GLY A 118 -13.05 -2.02 3.15
CA GLY A 118 -14.37 -2.03 3.76
C GLY A 118 -14.34 -1.40 5.16
N GLY A 119 -15.28 -0.51 5.46
CA GLY A 119 -15.43 0.11 6.79
C GLY A 119 -16.05 -0.87 7.80
N LEU A 120 -15.45 -0.95 8.98
CA LEU A 120 -15.91 -1.81 10.09
C LEU A 120 -16.76 -1.07 11.13
N ASP A 121 -16.80 0.28 11.06
CA ASP A 121 -17.65 1.12 11.89
C ASP A 121 -18.96 1.45 11.15
N PRO A 122 -20.13 1.12 11.72
CA PRO A 122 -21.43 1.49 11.14
C PRO A 122 -21.63 3.00 10.91
N ALA A 123 -20.98 3.84 11.73
CA ALA A 123 -21.07 5.30 11.62
C ALA A 123 -20.17 5.89 10.51
N MET A 124 -19.23 5.11 9.98
CA MET A 124 -18.32 5.58 8.94
C MET A 124 -19.06 5.88 7.64
N GLU A 125 -18.82 7.05 7.07
CA GLU A 125 -19.35 7.41 5.75
C GLU A 125 -18.60 6.68 4.62
N THR A 126 -19.28 6.42 3.51
CA THR A 126 -18.70 5.80 2.31
C THR A 126 -19.18 6.53 1.04
N PRO A 127 -18.28 6.93 0.11
CA PRO A 127 -16.82 6.81 0.23
C PRO A 127 -16.21 7.84 1.18
N SER A 128 -15.16 7.45 1.91
CA SER A 128 -14.40 8.34 2.79
C SER A 128 -12.93 7.96 2.83
N LEU A 129 -12.09 8.76 3.50
CA LEU A 129 -10.68 8.46 3.69
C LEU A 129 -10.37 8.21 5.17
N MET A 130 -9.51 7.23 5.42
CA MET A 130 -8.99 6.91 6.75
C MET A 130 -7.46 6.87 6.70
N VAL A 131 -6.81 7.71 7.52
CA VAL A 131 -5.37 7.60 7.77
C VAL A 131 -5.12 6.35 8.60
N ILE A 132 -4.22 5.50 8.16
CA ILE A 132 -3.88 4.28 8.88
C ILE A 132 -2.96 4.63 10.03
N SER A 133 -3.42 4.37 11.27
CA SER A 133 -2.63 4.59 12.48
C SER A 133 -1.84 3.37 12.91
N ASP A 134 -2.39 2.19 12.67
CA ASP A 134 -1.82 0.89 13.02
C ASP A 134 -2.46 -0.21 12.17
N HIS A 135 -2.03 -1.46 12.34
CA HIS A 135 -2.64 -2.60 11.64
C HIS A 135 -2.79 -3.84 12.53
N ILE A 136 -3.72 -4.69 12.13
CA ILE A 136 -3.91 -6.05 12.66
C ILE A 136 -3.73 -7.05 11.51
N MET A 137 -2.87 -8.06 11.71
CA MET A 137 -2.53 -9.06 10.69
C MET A 137 -2.55 -10.49 11.26
N LEU A 138 -3.58 -10.82 12.07
CA LEU A 138 -3.63 -12.07 12.85
C LEU A 138 -3.75 -13.33 11.99
N HIS A 139 -4.49 -13.28 10.90
CA HIS A 139 -4.77 -14.43 10.01
C HIS A 139 -4.03 -14.34 8.67
N PHE A 140 -3.06 -13.46 8.59
CA PHE A 140 -2.25 -13.26 7.39
C PHE A 140 -0.80 -13.66 7.66
N PRO A 141 -0.10 -14.35 6.73
CA PRO A 141 1.29 -14.75 6.94
C PRO A 141 2.19 -13.52 7.08
N ASN A 142 3.07 -13.54 8.10
CA ASN A 142 4.05 -12.47 8.29
C ASN A 142 5.21 -12.65 7.30
N PRO A 143 5.56 -11.61 6.49
CA PRO A 143 6.61 -11.69 5.49
C PRO A 143 8.04 -11.81 6.07
N LEU A 144 8.18 -11.79 7.39
CA LEU A 144 9.46 -11.99 8.09
C LEU A 144 9.64 -13.41 8.64
N VAL A 145 8.69 -14.32 8.41
CA VAL A 145 8.80 -15.73 8.81
C VAL A 145 9.89 -16.41 7.98
N GLY A 146 10.76 -17.15 8.65
CA GLY A 146 11.90 -17.84 8.03
C GLY A 146 13.25 -17.31 8.52
N PRO A 147 14.36 -17.68 7.87
CA PRO A 147 15.67 -17.13 8.16
C PRO A 147 15.71 -15.62 7.94
N ASN A 148 16.35 -14.89 8.87
CA ASN A 148 16.52 -13.44 8.68
C ASN A 148 17.46 -13.15 7.51
N ILE A 149 17.23 -12.00 6.86
CA ILE A 149 18.12 -11.40 5.87
C ILE A 149 18.65 -10.13 6.51
N ASP A 150 19.85 -10.24 7.13
CA ASP A 150 20.44 -9.18 7.94
C ASP A 150 20.68 -7.89 7.12
N GLU A 151 20.92 -8.03 5.82
CA GLU A 151 21.08 -6.92 4.88
C GLU A 151 19.79 -6.10 4.69
N LEU A 152 18.63 -6.68 4.98
CA LEU A 152 17.33 -5.99 4.91
C LEU A 152 16.88 -5.41 6.25
N GLY A 153 17.37 -5.97 7.37
CA GLY A 153 17.01 -5.48 8.69
C GLY A 153 17.18 -6.49 9.80
N THR A 154 16.90 -6.04 11.02
CA THR A 154 17.04 -6.87 12.23
C THR A 154 16.00 -7.98 12.30
N ARG A 155 16.36 -9.10 12.93
CA ARG A 155 15.49 -10.27 13.12
C ARG A 155 14.17 -9.94 13.82
N PHE A 156 14.18 -9.03 14.76
CA PHE A 156 13.02 -8.60 15.56
C PHE A 156 12.87 -7.08 15.47
N PRO A 157 12.27 -6.57 14.36
CA PRO A 157 12.05 -5.13 14.21
C PRO A 157 10.99 -4.64 15.18
N ASP A 158 11.19 -3.44 15.72
CA ASP A 158 10.18 -2.76 16.53
C ASP A 158 9.02 -2.28 15.65
N MET A 159 7.80 -2.69 16.01
CA MET A 159 6.55 -2.33 15.32
C MET A 159 5.67 -1.38 16.14
N SER A 160 6.20 -0.76 17.23
CA SER A 160 5.43 0.15 18.08
C SER A 160 4.94 1.41 17.34
N ALA A 161 5.59 1.79 16.25
CA ALA A 161 5.22 2.93 15.42
C ALA A 161 5.53 2.61 13.94
N VAL A 162 4.79 1.69 13.36
CA VAL A 162 4.95 1.33 11.94
C VAL A 162 4.60 2.51 11.05
N TYR A 163 3.44 3.11 11.27
CA TYR A 163 2.97 4.28 10.53
C TYR A 163 3.47 5.55 11.21
N ASP A 164 4.31 6.30 10.50
CA ASP A 164 5.02 7.45 11.04
C ASP A 164 4.08 8.53 11.62
N PRO A 165 4.20 8.88 12.92
CA PRO A 165 3.28 9.82 13.56
C PRO A 165 3.32 11.23 12.96
N ALA A 166 4.50 11.71 12.50
CA ALA A 166 4.62 13.04 11.92
C ALA A 166 3.91 13.10 10.56
N ILE A 167 4.06 12.04 9.74
CA ILE A 167 3.37 11.96 8.45
C ILE A 167 1.86 11.82 8.65
N ARG A 168 1.40 11.03 9.64
CA ARG A 168 -0.03 10.93 9.96
C ARG A 168 -0.65 12.28 10.33
N ALA A 169 0.03 13.03 11.20
CA ALA A 169 -0.42 14.38 11.59
C ALA A 169 -0.47 15.33 10.37
N LEU A 170 0.54 15.27 9.51
CA LEU A 170 0.61 16.05 8.28
C LEU A 170 -0.54 15.72 7.32
N LEU A 171 -0.83 14.43 7.11
CA LEU A 171 -1.94 13.98 6.25
C LEU A 171 -3.28 14.52 6.75
N LYS A 172 -3.57 14.40 8.05
CA LYS A 172 -4.81 14.90 8.65
C LYS A 172 -4.95 16.41 8.48
N LYS A 173 -3.88 17.17 8.83
CA LYS A 173 -3.85 18.61 8.68
C LYS A 173 -4.12 19.05 7.22
N LYS A 174 -3.43 18.40 6.28
CA LYS A 174 -3.59 18.72 4.85
C LYS A 174 -5.00 18.38 4.35
N GLY A 175 -5.57 17.26 4.79
CA GLY A 175 -6.95 16.91 4.48
C GLY A 175 -7.95 17.96 4.98
N GLU A 176 -7.79 18.43 6.21
CA GLU A 176 -8.64 19.50 6.77
C GLU A 176 -8.51 20.79 5.96
N GLU A 177 -7.26 21.24 5.64
CA GLU A 177 -7.00 22.42 4.83
C GLU A 177 -7.65 22.35 3.43
N MET A 178 -7.75 21.16 2.86
CA MET A 178 -8.35 20.90 1.55
C MET A 178 -9.86 20.64 1.59
N GLY A 179 -10.50 20.68 2.77
CA GLY A 179 -11.90 20.32 2.94
C GLY A 179 -12.17 18.84 2.65
N LEU A 180 -11.19 17.98 2.93
CA LEU A 180 -11.25 16.52 2.82
C LEU A 180 -10.91 15.88 4.18
N PRO A 181 -11.78 16.02 5.19
CA PRO A 181 -11.52 15.50 6.51
C PRO A 181 -11.37 13.98 6.45
N MET A 182 -10.38 13.47 7.18
CA MET A 182 -10.08 12.05 7.24
C MET A 182 -10.23 11.53 8.66
N SER A 183 -10.84 10.35 8.79
CA SER A 183 -10.76 9.58 10.03
C SER A 183 -9.35 9.03 10.24
N GLU A 184 -9.07 8.50 11.41
CA GLU A 184 -7.86 7.77 11.73
C GLU A 184 -8.24 6.44 12.36
N GLY A 185 -7.60 5.33 11.94
CA GLY A 185 -8.00 4.03 12.44
C GLY A 185 -7.03 2.91 12.12
N ILE A 186 -7.35 1.73 12.66
CA ILE A 186 -6.57 0.51 12.50
C ILE A 186 -7.03 -0.23 11.24
N TYR A 187 -6.08 -0.57 10.37
CA TYR A 187 -6.34 -1.38 9.19
C TYR A 187 -6.16 -2.87 9.52
N VAL A 188 -7.14 -3.70 9.17
CA VAL A 188 -7.06 -5.16 9.33
C VAL A 188 -6.76 -5.79 7.98
N GLN A 189 -5.67 -6.57 7.90
CA GLN A 189 -5.37 -7.36 6.71
C GLN A 189 -5.89 -8.77 6.85
N VAL A 190 -6.68 -9.20 5.86
CA VAL A 190 -7.15 -10.59 5.67
C VAL A 190 -6.61 -11.15 4.36
N THR A 191 -6.75 -12.44 4.14
CA THR A 191 -6.22 -13.11 2.93
C THR A 191 -7.07 -12.84 1.69
N GLY A 192 -8.40 -12.75 1.80
CA GLY A 192 -9.29 -12.85 0.65
C GLY A 192 -9.23 -14.27 0.03
N PRO A 193 -9.75 -14.47 -1.21
CA PRO A 193 -10.40 -13.49 -2.09
C PRO A 193 -11.87 -13.21 -1.74
N SER A 194 -12.50 -14.01 -0.86
CA SER A 194 -13.87 -13.74 -0.43
C SER A 194 -13.92 -12.51 0.46
N PHE A 195 -14.98 -11.70 0.32
CA PHE A 195 -15.32 -10.72 1.35
C PHE A 195 -15.63 -11.43 2.67
N GLU A 196 -15.48 -10.69 3.76
CA GLU A 196 -15.72 -11.19 5.11
C GLU A 196 -17.20 -11.52 5.31
N THR A 197 -17.47 -12.50 6.16
CA THR A 197 -18.83 -12.77 6.65
C THR A 197 -19.26 -11.68 7.65
N PRO A 198 -20.58 -11.50 7.88
CA PRO A 198 -21.05 -10.58 8.94
C PRO A 198 -20.50 -10.89 10.35
N ALA A 199 -20.16 -12.16 10.63
CA ALA A 199 -19.56 -12.56 11.91
C ALA A 199 -18.09 -12.10 12.00
N GLU A 200 -17.33 -12.25 10.93
CA GLU A 200 -15.96 -11.76 10.84
C GLU A 200 -15.90 -10.23 10.92
N VAL A 201 -16.78 -9.51 10.22
CA VAL A 201 -16.89 -8.04 10.31
C VAL A 201 -17.12 -7.58 11.77
N ARG A 202 -18.06 -8.20 12.48
CA ARG A 202 -18.30 -7.88 13.90
C ARG A 202 -17.09 -8.20 14.77
N PHE A 203 -16.44 -9.35 14.54
CA PHE A 203 -15.23 -9.74 15.28
C PHE A 203 -14.10 -8.73 15.05
N LEU A 204 -13.79 -8.40 13.79
CA LEU A 204 -12.71 -7.47 13.44
C LEU A 204 -12.97 -6.07 14.03
N GLY A 205 -14.21 -5.59 14.00
CA GLY A 205 -14.59 -4.34 14.66
C GLY A 205 -14.42 -4.40 16.19
N SER A 206 -14.78 -5.54 16.82
CA SER A 206 -14.70 -5.71 18.28
C SER A 206 -13.27 -5.70 18.84
N ILE A 207 -12.27 -6.05 18.00
CA ILE A 207 -10.85 -5.98 18.37
C ILE A 207 -10.19 -4.65 17.99
N GLY A 208 -10.98 -3.64 17.58
CA GLY A 208 -10.51 -2.29 17.31
C GLY A 208 -10.22 -1.98 15.84
N GLY A 209 -10.53 -2.88 14.92
CA GLY A 209 -10.40 -2.62 13.47
C GLY A 209 -11.33 -1.50 13.01
N GLY A 210 -10.80 -0.53 12.26
CA GLY A 210 -11.56 0.55 11.62
C GLY A 210 -11.90 0.23 10.16
N ALA A 211 -10.99 -0.47 9.48
CA ALA A 211 -11.17 -0.89 8.08
C ALA A 211 -10.55 -2.27 7.83
N VAL A 212 -11.06 -2.99 6.84
CA VAL A 212 -10.56 -4.31 6.43
C VAL A 212 -10.26 -4.35 4.94
N GLY A 213 -9.19 -5.06 4.58
CA GLY A 213 -8.83 -5.30 3.19
C GLY A 213 -7.79 -6.41 3.05
N MET A 214 -7.35 -6.66 1.82
CA MET A 214 -6.57 -7.85 1.46
C MET A 214 -5.12 -7.53 1.06
N SER A 215 -4.56 -6.42 1.59
CA SER A 215 -3.22 -5.91 1.21
C SER A 215 -2.60 -5.04 2.30
N THR A 216 -1.51 -4.34 2.01
CA THR A 216 -1.03 -3.16 2.76
C THR A 216 -0.22 -3.46 4.01
N ALA A 217 -0.75 -4.19 5.01
CA ALA A 217 -0.04 -4.40 6.28
C ALA A 217 1.24 -5.23 6.10
N CYS A 218 1.22 -6.25 5.25
CA CYS A 218 2.43 -7.04 4.95
C CYS A 218 3.51 -6.18 4.26
N GLU A 219 3.13 -5.24 3.38
CA GLU A 219 4.06 -4.29 2.75
C GLU A 219 4.62 -3.31 3.79
N ALA A 220 3.77 -2.83 4.70
CA ALA A 220 4.19 -1.97 5.81
C ALA A 220 5.22 -2.67 6.72
N VAL A 221 4.98 -3.94 7.07
CA VAL A 221 5.92 -4.77 7.84
C VAL A 221 7.25 -4.92 7.10
N ALA A 222 7.23 -5.24 5.80
CA ALA A 222 8.44 -5.40 5.00
C ALA A 222 9.23 -4.09 4.86
N ALA A 223 8.56 -2.96 4.65
CA ALA A 223 9.18 -1.65 4.57
C ALA A 223 9.78 -1.20 5.92
N ARG A 224 9.04 -1.40 7.01
CA ARG A 224 9.52 -1.08 8.36
C ARG A 224 10.74 -1.91 8.74
N HIS A 225 10.76 -3.19 8.37
CA HIS A 225 11.93 -4.07 8.53
C HIS A 225 13.17 -3.51 7.84
N MET A 226 13.03 -2.87 6.68
CA MET A 226 14.11 -2.22 5.93
C MET A 226 14.45 -0.81 6.44
N GLY A 227 13.85 -0.36 7.53
CA GLY A 227 14.07 0.97 8.10
C GLY A 227 13.40 2.11 7.32
N MET A 228 12.50 1.81 6.39
CA MET A 228 11.73 2.84 5.70
C MET A 228 10.70 3.47 6.65
N ARG A 229 10.42 4.75 6.45
CA ARG A 229 9.22 5.39 7.03
C ARG A 229 7.99 4.89 6.28
N VAL A 230 6.90 4.68 6.96
CA VAL A 230 5.66 4.19 6.35
C VAL A 230 4.51 5.12 6.68
N CYS A 231 3.66 5.39 5.73
CA CYS A 231 2.35 6.00 5.94
C CYS A 231 1.33 5.35 5.02
N GLY A 232 0.06 5.50 5.35
CA GLY A 232 -1.00 4.89 4.54
C GLY A 232 -2.33 5.58 4.69
N ILE A 233 -3.11 5.55 3.60
CA ILE A 233 -4.50 5.99 3.57
C ILE A 233 -5.34 4.89 2.95
N SER A 234 -6.41 4.51 3.65
CA SER A 234 -7.47 3.65 3.13
C SER A 234 -8.58 4.51 2.53
N CYS A 235 -8.95 4.23 1.28
CA CYS A 235 -10.21 4.67 0.71
C CYS A 235 -11.29 3.70 1.18
N ILE A 236 -12.19 4.15 2.04
CA ILE A 236 -13.31 3.34 2.55
C ILE A 236 -14.38 3.36 1.47
N THR A 237 -14.42 2.32 0.67
CA THR A 237 -15.28 2.25 -0.53
C THR A 237 -16.68 1.73 -0.25
N ASN A 238 -16.82 0.90 0.77
CA ASN A 238 -18.07 0.26 1.17
C ASN A 238 -18.07 -0.01 2.66
N LYS A 239 -19.22 -0.26 3.22
CA LYS A 239 -19.34 -0.84 4.58
C LYS A 239 -19.14 -2.34 4.53
N GLY A 240 -18.57 -2.93 5.59
CA GLY A 240 -18.40 -4.38 5.69
C GLY A 240 -19.73 -5.17 5.63
N ALA A 241 -19.64 -6.45 5.31
CA ALA A 241 -20.81 -7.33 5.25
C ALA A 241 -21.61 -7.35 6.57
N GLY A 242 -22.93 -7.25 6.46
CA GLY A 242 -23.82 -7.17 7.64
C GLY A 242 -23.94 -5.77 8.26
N ILE A 243 -23.07 -4.81 7.88
CA ILE A 243 -23.27 -3.37 8.07
C ILE A 243 -23.90 -2.81 6.80
N ALA A 244 -23.37 -3.17 5.62
CA ALA A 244 -24.02 -2.93 4.33
C ALA A 244 -25.35 -3.69 4.26
N GLN A 245 -26.38 -3.04 3.67
CA GLN A 245 -27.72 -3.63 3.53
C GLN A 245 -27.93 -4.38 2.22
N HIS A 246 -26.84 -4.59 1.45
CA HIS A 246 -26.84 -5.26 0.16
C HIS A 246 -25.57 -6.13 0.01
N ALA A 247 -25.55 -6.99 -1.01
CA ALA A 247 -24.38 -7.81 -1.31
C ALA A 247 -23.25 -6.92 -1.84
N LEU A 248 -22.03 -7.14 -1.34
CA LEU A 248 -20.83 -6.42 -1.76
C LEU A 248 -20.37 -6.90 -3.14
N THR A 249 -19.91 -5.97 -3.96
CA THR A 249 -19.35 -6.26 -5.28
C THR A 249 -18.04 -5.52 -5.51
N HIS A 250 -17.16 -6.10 -6.32
CA HIS A 250 -15.92 -5.42 -6.72
C HIS A 250 -16.19 -4.14 -7.53
N GLN A 251 -17.30 -4.11 -8.27
CA GLN A 251 -17.72 -2.95 -9.05
C GLN A 251 -17.96 -1.71 -8.16
N GLU A 252 -18.63 -1.87 -7.02
CA GLU A 252 -18.84 -0.78 -6.05
C GLU A 252 -17.52 -0.22 -5.53
N VAL A 253 -16.53 -1.09 -5.28
CA VAL A 253 -15.19 -0.68 -4.85
C VAL A 253 -14.54 0.24 -5.88
N VAL A 254 -14.60 -0.13 -7.16
CA VAL A 254 -14.05 0.68 -8.26
C VAL A 254 -14.80 2.01 -8.42
N GLU A 255 -16.12 1.99 -8.38
CA GLU A 255 -16.96 3.20 -8.52
C GLU A 255 -16.71 4.19 -7.37
N ALA A 256 -16.66 3.70 -6.13
CA ALA A 256 -16.37 4.53 -4.97
C ALA A 256 -14.95 5.11 -5.03
N GLY A 257 -13.97 4.31 -5.46
CA GLY A 257 -12.60 4.78 -5.70
C GLY A 257 -12.53 5.91 -6.73
N ASN A 258 -13.26 5.78 -7.83
CA ASN A 258 -13.34 6.82 -8.86
C ASN A 258 -13.99 8.11 -8.35
N LEU A 259 -15.05 8.02 -7.54
CA LEU A 259 -15.74 9.19 -6.97
C LEU A 259 -14.82 10.06 -6.10
N ILE A 260 -13.90 9.45 -5.35
CA ILE A 260 -12.99 10.18 -4.47
C ILE A 260 -11.61 10.40 -5.11
N GLY A 261 -11.33 9.73 -6.22
CA GLY A 261 -10.01 9.59 -6.82
C GLY A 261 -9.33 10.93 -7.16
N GLU A 262 -10.05 11.88 -7.76
CA GLU A 262 -9.49 13.20 -8.09
C GLU A 262 -9.08 13.99 -6.83
N ARG A 263 -9.96 14.02 -5.82
CA ARG A 263 -9.68 14.72 -4.55
C ARG A 263 -8.54 14.06 -3.78
N PHE A 264 -8.52 12.74 -3.80
CA PHE A 264 -7.43 11.97 -3.19
C PHE A 264 -6.11 12.17 -3.92
N SER A 265 -6.13 12.19 -5.25
CA SER A 265 -4.96 12.47 -6.08
C SER A 265 -4.40 13.87 -5.78
N ALA A 266 -5.28 14.88 -5.66
CA ALA A 266 -4.88 16.23 -5.27
C ALA A 266 -4.24 16.29 -3.88
N LEU A 267 -4.79 15.54 -2.90
CA LEU A 267 -4.22 15.43 -1.55
C LEU A 267 -2.82 14.82 -1.59
N VAL A 268 -2.66 13.67 -2.26
CA VAL A 268 -1.35 12.99 -2.38
C VAL A 268 -0.34 13.94 -3.03
N THR A 269 -0.71 14.59 -4.13
CA THR A 269 0.17 15.56 -4.83
C THR A 269 0.59 16.71 -3.92
N ALA A 270 -0.33 17.23 -3.10
CA ALA A 270 -0.06 18.36 -2.20
C ALA A 270 0.83 17.96 -1.01
N VAL A 271 0.73 16.73 -0.52
CA VAL A 271 1.43 16.30 0.71
C VAL A 271 2.82 15.73 0.44
N LEU A 272 3.09 15.20 -0.76
CA LEU A 272 4.37 14.53 -1.07
C LEU A 272 5.60 15.43 -0.85
N PRO A 273 5.62 16.74 -1.26
CA PRO A 273 6.76 17.59 -0.97
C PRO A 273 7.01 17.83 0.52
N GLU A 274 5.94 17.87 1.33
CA GLU A 274 6.06 18.05 2.77
C GLU A 274 6.54 16.76 3.45
N ILE A 275 6.12 15.58 2.96
CA ILE A 275 6.63 14.27 3.43
C ILE A 275 8.11 14.12 3.10
N ASP A 276 8.52 14.53 1.90
CA ASP A 276 9.91 14.44 1.45
C ASP A 276 10.85 15.34 2.24
N ALA A 277 10.32 16.44 2.81
CA ALA A 277 11.07 17.39 3.62
C ALA A 277 11.18 16.97 5.11
N LEU A 278 10.42 15.97 5.59
CA LEU A 278 10.49 15.42 6.94
C LEU A 278 11.68 14.48 7.12
#